data_e11aee53443e0887d71011d57df6329c
#
_entry.id   e11aee53443e0887d71011d57df6329c
#
_cell.length_a   1.000
_cell.length_b   1.000
_cell.length_c   1.000
_cell.angle_alpha   90.00
_cell.angle_beta   90.00
_cell.angle_gamma   90.00
#
_symmetry.space_group_name_H-M   'P 1'
#
loop_
_entity.id
_entity.type
_entity.pdbx_description
1 polymer ?
#
loop_
_entity_poly.entity_id
_entity_poly.type
_entity_poly.pdbx_seq_one_letter_code
_entity_poly.pdbx_strand_id
1 'polypeptide(L)'
;MPVTILHNPRCSKSRQSLELLNKHGVDSKVILYLKNPPTPSEIKSILKKLNLGPSEILRTGESCFKEFAISLEEISDDELIALMTENPILIERPIIFDDQKAVIGRPPENTLDML
;
A
#
# COMPACT_ATOMS: atom_id res chain seq x y z
N MET A 1 -16.39 -0.66 11.34
CA MET A 1 -16.01 -1.11 9.99
C MET A 1 -14.64 -1.77 10.04
N PRO A 2 -14.47 -2.93 9.40
CA PRO A 2 -13.18 -3.63 9.49
C PRO A 2 -12.07 -2.86 8.79
N VAL A 3 -10.95 -2.77 9.47
CA VAL A 3 -9.74 -2.14 8.95
C VAL A 3 -8.82 -3.22 8.39
N THR A 4 -8.25 -2.97 7.23
CA THR A 4 -7.27 -3.86 6.60
C THR A 4 -5.92 -3.15 6.49
N ILE A 5 -4.85 -3.88 6.75
CA ILE A 5 -3.49 -3.37 6.57
C ILE A 5 -2.75 -4.25 5.56
N LEU A 6 -2.19 -3.62 4.53
CA LEU A 6 -1.23 -4.26 3.64
C LEU A 6 0.12 -4.20 4.33
N HIS A 7 0.56 -5.34 4.85
CA HIS A 7 1.65 -5.44 5.82
C HIS A 7 2.88 -6.13 5.26
N ASN A 8 4.05 -5.58 5.57
CA ASN A 8 5.33 -6.21 5.34
C ASN A 8 6.04 -6.37 6.69
N PRO A 9 6.16 -7.62 7.22
CA PRO A 9 6.78 -7.84 8.54
C PRO A 9 8.23 -7.40 8.63
N ARG A 10 8.91 -7.27 7.50
CA ARG A 10 10.31 -6.82 7.45
C ARG A 10 10.45 -5.31 7.46
N CYS A 11 9.37 -4.57 7.28
CA CYS A 11 9.38 -3.11 7.24
C CYS A 11 9.05 -2.56 8.63
N SER A 12 9.96 -1.75 9.20
CA SER A 12 9.77 -1.19 10.54
C SER A 12 8.54 -0.28 10.61
N LYS A 13 8.29 0.51 9.56
CA LYS A 13 7.12 1.39 9.50
C LYS A 13 5.82 0.60 9.48
N SER A 14 5.82 -0.53 8.78
CA SER A 14 4.67 -1.43 8.71
C SER A 14 4.39 -2.07 10.08
N ARG A 15 5.45 -2.54 10.76
CA ARG A 15 5.31 -3.10 12.11
C ARG A 15 4.80 -2.05 13.11
N GLN A 16 5.31 -0.83 13.03
CA GLN A 16 4.90 0.26 13.91
C GLN A 16 3.42 0.62 13.70
N SER A 17 2.97 0.63 12.45
CA SER A 17 1.55 0.90 12.14
C SER A 17 0.64 -0.18 12.68
N LEU A 18 1.01 -1.45 12.51
CA LEU A 18 0.24 -2.56 13.06
C LEU A 18 0.19 -2.50 14.59
N GLU A 19 1.29 -2.17 15.21
CA GLU A 19 1.37 -2.01 16.68
C GLU A 19 0.43 -0.89 17.15
N LEU A 20 0.36 0.23 16.44
CA LEU A 20 -0.55 1.32 16.77
C LEU A 20 -2.02 0.87 16.69
N LEU A 21 -2.38 0.12 15.66
CA LEU A 21 -3.74 -0.44 15.55
C LEU A 21 -4.06 -1.35 16.74
N ASN A 22 -3.14 -2.25 17.09
CA ASN A 22 -3.32 -3.16 18.21
C ASN A 22 -3.43 -2.41 19.54
N LYS A 23 -2.59 -1.40 19.74
CA LYS A 23 -2.57 -0.58 20.97
C LYS A 23 -3.91 0.13 21.19
N HIS A 24 -4.54 0.55 20.11
CA HIS A 24 -5.83 1.25 20.17
C HIS A 24 -7.04 0.31 20.09
N GLY A 25 -6.82 -0.99 20.21
CA GLY A 25 -7.88 -1.99 20.25
C GLY A 25 -8.57 -2.22 18.91
N VAL A 26 -7.92 -1.85 17.81
CA VAL A 26 -8.48 -2.06 16.47
C VAL A 26 -8.16 -3.48 16.01
N ASP A 27 -9.20 -4.25 15.72
CA ASP A 27 -9.07 -5.57 15.13
C ASP A 27 -8.91 -5.41 13.63
N SER A 28 -7.70 -5.60 13.12
CA SER A 28 -7.40 -5.40 11.72
C SER A 28 -7.16 -6.71 11.00
N LYS A 29 -7.56 -6.76 9.72
CA LYS A 29 -7.22 -7.85 8.82
C LYS A 29 -5.81 -7.56 8.27
N VAL A 30 -4.87 -8.47 8.55
CA VAL A 30 -3.49 -8.34 8.06
C VAL A 30 -3.35 -9.11 6.76
N ILE A 31 -2.98 -8.41 5.69
CA ILE A 31 -2.69 -9.02 4.41
C ILE A 31 -1.18 -8.90 4.16
N LEU A 32 -0.52 -10.04 4.02
CA LEU A 32 0.89 -10.09 3.62
C LEU A 32 0.94 -9.94 2.11
N TYR A 33 0.93 -8.69 1.66
CA TYR A 33 0.71 -8.36 0.23
C TYR A 33 1.82 -8.85 -0.70
N LEU A 34 3.01 -9.15 -0.16
CA LEU A 34 4.08 -9.73 -0.98
C LEU A 34 3.77 -11.18 -1.37
N LYS A 35 2.96 -11.88 -0.56
CA LYS A 35 2.51 -13.26 -0.85
C LYS A 35 1.13 -13.29 -1.49
N ASN A 36 0.28 -12.35 -1.11
CA ASN A 36 -1.10 -12.24 -1.58
C ASN A 36 -1.31 -10.83 -2.14
N PRO A 37 -0.78 -10.54 -3.34
CA PRO A 37 -0.84 -9.19 -3.87
C PRO A 37 -2.27 -8.76 -4.16
N PRO A 38 -2.57 -7.46 -3.99
CA PRO A 38 -3.88 -6.95 -4.33
C PRO A 38 -4.11 -7.02 -5.85
N THR A 39 -5.36 -7.23 -6.25
CA THR A 39 -5.74 -7.21 -7.66
C THR A 39 -5.69 -5.76 -8.18
N PRO A 40 -5.64 -5.57 -9.51
CA PRO A 40 -5.73 -4.22 -10.07
C PRO A 40 -6.97 -3.45 -9.61
N SER A 41 -8.10 -4.13 -9.49
CA SER A 41 -9.34 -3.53 -9.00
C SER A 41 -9.22 -3.05 -7.56
N GLU A 42 -8.57 -3.85 -6.70
CA GLU A 42 -8.33 -3.49 -5.30
C GLU A 42 -7.38 -2.29 -5.20
N ILE A 43 -6.34 -2.25 -6.02
CA ILE A 43 -5.40 -1.11 -6.07
C ILE A 43 -6.14 0.16 -6.48
N LYS A 44 -6.99 0.09 -7.51
CA LYS A 44 -7.79 1.25 -7.95
C LYS A 44 -8.69 1.77 -6.83
N SER A 45 -9.32 0.87 -6.10
CA SER A 45 -10.17 1.22 -4.96
C SER A 45 -9.38 1.94 -3.87
N ILE A 46 -8.22 1.40 -3.54
CA ILE A 46 -7.33 2.01 -2.53
C ILE A 46 -6.87 3.39 -2.98
N LEU A 47 -6.44 3.54 -4.23
CA LEU A 47 -5.99 4.82 -4.77
C LEU A 47 -7.09 5.87 -4.72
N LYS A 48 -8.33 5.49 -5.01
CA LYS A 48 -9.46 6.38 -4.92
C LYS A 48 -9.66 6.88 -3.49
N LYS A 49 -9.56 5.99 -2.51
CA LYS A 49 -9.67 6.33 -1.08
C LYS A 49 -8.52 7.22 -0.61
N LEU A 50 -7.32 7.00 -1.14
CA LEU A 50 -6.15 7.83 -0.85
C LEU A 50 -6.20 9.18 -1.58
N ASN A 51 -6.98 9.29 -2.63
CA ASN A 51 -7.00 10.43 -3.54
C ASN A 51 -5.62 10.66 -4.18
N LEU A 52 -4.99 9.57 -4.61
CA LEU A 52 -3.65 9.57 -5.20
C LEU A 52 -3.67 8.82 -6.53
N GLY A 53 -2.67 9.12 -7.39
CA GLY A 53 -2.41 8.33 -8.58
C GLY A 53 -1.45 7.17 -8.27
N PRO A 54 -1.36 6.18 -9.18
CA PRO A 54 -0.52 5.00 -8.92
C PRO A 54 0.97 5.32 -8.79
N SER A 55 1.47 6.33 -9.48
CA SER A 55 2.89 6.72 -9.35
C SER A 55 3.23 7.22 -7.95
N GLU A 56 2.25 7.70 -7.20
CA GLU A 56 2.46 8.26 -5.87
C GLU A 56 2.60 7.19 -4.79
N ILE A 57 2.23 5.94 -5.09
CA ILE A 57 2.44 4.81 -4.19
C ILE A 57 3.50 3.84 -4.73
N LEU A 58 4.25 4.25 -5.74
CA LEU A 58 5.27 3.44 -6.41
C LEU A 58 6.62 3.64 -5.73
N ARG A 59 7.27 2.53 -5.39
CA ARG A 59 8.62 2.53 -4.82
C ARG A 59 9.66 2.46 -5.93
N THR A 60 10.05 3.61 -6.46
CA THR A 60 11.01 3.71 -7.57
C THR A 60 12.44 3.31 -7.18
N GLY A 61 12.73 3.29 -5.88
CA GLY A 61 14.05 2.88 -5.38
C GLY A 61 14.31 1.39 -5.40
N GLU A 62 13.29 0.56 -5.65
CA GLU A 62 13.45 -0.88 -5.70
C GLU A 62 14.24 -1.31 -6.94
N SER A 63 15.14 -2.29 -6.78
CA SER A 63 16.00 -2.74 -7.87
C SER A 63 15.21 -3.31 -9.04
N CYS A 64 14.11 -4.02 -8.78
CA CYS A 64 13.28 -4.56 -9.85
C CYS A 64 12.65 -3.46 -10.70
N PHE A 65 12.30 -2.32 -10.11
CA PHE A 65 11.79 -1.18 -10.87
C PHE A 65 12.86 -0.64 -11.83
N LYS A 66 14.09 -0.51 -11.34
CA LYS A 66 15.22 -0.01 -12.16
C LYS A 66 15.51 -0.94 -13.34
N GLU A 67 15.36 -2.25 -13.12
CA GLU A 67 15.57 -3.25 -14.18
C GLU A 67 14.57 -3.15 -15.32
N PHE A 68 13.33 -2.69 -15.03
CA PHE A 68 12.30 -2.54 -16.05
C PHE A 68 12.55 -1.36 -16.99
N ALA A 69 13.41 -0.42 -16.62
CA ALA A 69 13.74 0.78 -17.41
C ALA A 69 12.48 1.53 -17.89
N ILE A 70 11.49 1.67 -17.00
CA ILE A 70 10.20 2.25 -17.31
C ILE A 70 10.26 3.77 -17.24
N SER A 71 9.65 4.44 -18.25
CA SER A 71 9.42 5.88 -18.22
C SER A 71 8.04 6.14 -17.59
N LEU A 72 8.04 6.80 -16.43
CA LEU A 72 6.79 7.15 -15.74
C LEU A 72 5.96 8.16 -16.53
N GLU A 73 6.57 8.89 -17.45
CA GLU A 73 5.87 9.84 -18.32
C GLU A 73 5.10 9.15 -19.42
N GLU A 74 5.53 7.95 -19.82
CA GLU A 74 4.96 7.21 -20.95
C GLU A 74 4.04 6.09 -20.53
N ILE A 75 4.22 5.53 -19.33
CA ILE A 75 3.40 4.40 -18.88
C ILE A 75 2.00 4.88 -18.47
N SER A 76 0.97 4.13 -18.88
CA SER A 76 -0.40 4.44 -18.45
C SER A 76 -0.63 4.02 -17.01
N ASP A 77 -1.65 4.60 -16.37
CA ASP A 77 -2.03 4.24 -15.00
C ASP A 77 -2.39 2.75 -14.91
N ASP A 78 -3.12 2.22 -15.88
CA ASP A 78 -3.51 0.80 -15.89
C ASP A 78 -2.31 -0.12 -16.00
N GLU A 79 -1.35 0.24 -16.83
CA GLU A 79 -0.11 -0.53 -16.98
C GLU A 79 0.71 -0.51 -15.69
N LEU A 80 0.78 0.65 -15.03
CA LEU A 80 1.52 0.79 -13.77
C LEU A 80 0.85 -0.01 -12.65
N ILE A 81 -0.47 0.01 -12.57
CA ILE A 81 -1.22 -0.78 -11.61
C ILE A 81 -0.99 -2.27 -11.83
N ALA A 82 -1.03 -2.73 -13.08
CA ALA A 82 -0.75 -4.12 -13.42
C ALA A 82 0.67 -4.52 -12.99
N LEU A 83 1.63 -3.64 -13.21
CA LEU A 83 3.02 -3.86 -12.82
C LEU A 83 3.14 -4.03 -11.29
N MET A 84 2.44 -3.21 -10.53
CA MET A 84 2.45 -3.30 -9.06
C MET A 84 1.79 -4.59 -8.55
N THR A 85 0.74 -5.06 -9.21
CA THR A 85 0.10 -6.34 -8.87
C THR A 85 1.06 -7.50 -9.12
N GLU A 86 1.79 -7.47 -10.22
CA GLU A 86 2.75 -8.50 -10.57
C GLU A 86 4.04 -8.44 -9.73
N ASN A 87 4.37 -7.24 -9.25
CA ASN A 87 5.58 -6.98 -8.46
C ASN A 87 5.22 -6.19 -7.21
N PRO A 88 4.56 -6.82 -6.23
CA PRO A 88 4.00 -6.10 -5.08
C PRO A 88 5.04 -5.37 -4.22
N ILE A 89 6.31 -5.71 -4.32
CA ILE A 89 7.37 -4.96 -3.62
C ILE A 89 7.43 -3.50 -4.06
N LEU A 90 6.88 -3.18 -5.22
CA LEU A 90 6.83 -1.81 -5.74
C LEU A 90 5.77 -0.95 -5.04
N ILE A 91 4.86 -1.57 -4.29
CA ILE A 91 3.79 -0.84 -3.60
C ILE A 91 4.31 -0.24 -2.30
N GLU A 92 4.00 1.04 -2.07
CA GLU A 92 4.33 1.70 -0.79
C GLU A 92 3.66 0.99 0.38
N ARG A 93 4.33 0.96 1.53
CA ARG A 93 3.89 0.21 2.71
C ARG A 93 4.16 0.97 4.00
N PRO A 94 3.30 0.78 4.99
CA PRO A 94 2.04 0.05 4.95
C PRO A 94 0.91 0.91 4.38
N ILE A 95 -0.10 0.25 3.82
CA ILE A 95 -1.34 0.91 3.45
C ILE A 95 -2.44 0.35 4.35
N ILE A 96 -3.16 1.24 5.02
CA ILE A 96 -4.25 0.88 5.93
C ILE A 96 -5.54 1.45 5.36
N PHE A 97 -6.57 0.64 5.26
CA PHE A 97 -7.82 1.09 4.65
C PHE A 97 -9.04 0.39 5.24
N ASP A 98 -10.19 1.04 5.06
CA ASP A 98 -11.51 0.45 5.34
C ASP A 98 -12.43 0.70 4.13
N ASP A 99 -13.74 0.62 4.31
CA ASP A 99 -14.69 0.80 3.21
C ASP A 99 -14.74 2.22 2.67
N GLN A 100 -14.29 3.21 3.44
CA GLN A 100 -14.46 4.62 3.11
C GLN A 100 -13.17 5.39 2.90
N LYS A 101 -12.11 5.02 3.62
CA LYS A 101 -10.87 5.78 3.59
C LYS A 101 -9.64 4.88 3.63
N ALA A 102 -8.50 5.47 3.29
CA ALA A 102 -7.20 4.81 3.34
C ALA A 102 -6.12 5.81 3.72
N VAL A 103 -5.05 5.31 4.34
CA VAL A 103 -3.86 6.11 4.64
C VAL A 103 -2.61 5.29 4.37
N ILE A 104 -1.50 5.98 4.09
CA ILE A 104 -0.18 5.38 4.06
C ILE A 104 0.46 5.63 5.43
N GLY A 105 0.89 4.57 6.10
CA GLY A 105 1.47 4.65 7.45
C GLY A 105 2.93 5.12 7.45
N ARG A 106 3.21 6.21 6.78
CA ARG A 106 4.53 6.83 6.74
C ARG A 106 4.40 8.34 6.85
N PRO A 107 4.68 8.95 8.02
CA PRO A 107 5.13 8.26 9.25
C PRO A 107 4.03 7.36 9.84
N PRO A 108 4.40 6.42 10.72
CA PRO A 108 3.44 5.46 11.27
C PRO A 108 2.23 6.10 11.96
N GLU A 109 2.40 7.29 12.51
CA GLU A 109 1.35 8.06 13.18
C GLU A 109 0.17 8.35 12.26
N ASN A 110 0.37 8.37 10.94
CA ASN A 110 -0.73 8.55 9.98
C ASN A 110 -1.79 7.46 10.13
N THR A 111 -1.41 6.29 10.67
CA THR A 111 -2.33 5.20 10.96
C THR A 111 -3.46 5.63 11.88
N LEU A 112 -3.21 6.61 12.76
CA LEU A 112 -4.20 7.12 13.69
C LEU A 112 -5.38 7.79 12.98
N ASP A 113 -5.20 8.23 11.74
CA ASP A 113 -6.28 8.82 10.94
C ASP A 113 -7.36 7.79 10.58
N MET A 114 -7.09 6.51 10.78
CA MET A 114 -8.05 5.43 10.56
C MET A 114 -8.95 5.15 11.77
N LEU A 115 -8.66 5.79 12.88
CA LEU A 115 -9.41 5.57 14.14
C LEU A 115 -10.63 6.46 14.28
#